data_dbf657a02862aa4221908a462ae6f604
#
_entry.id   dbf657a02862aa4221908a462ae6f604
#
_cell.length_a   1.000
_cell.length_b   1.000
_cell.length_c   1.000
_cell.angle_alpha   90.00
_cell.angle_beta   90.00
_cell.angle_gamma   90.00
#
_symmetry.space_group_name_H-M   'P 1'
#
loop_
_entity.id
_entity.type
_entity.pdbx_description
1 polymer ?
#
loop_
_entity_poly.entity_id
_entity_poly.type
_entity_poly.pdbx_seq_one_letter_code
_entity_poly.pdbx_strand_id
1 'polypeptide(L)'
;MPLSDKNSMMQVIGCLMKNTTILSQADRYDINFTDFDDLLNRYIYQAIQNFYASGARTISVVDLDNFFQERQEIKSEYEKRNGLEYIKDCEVLSNPDTFDYYYNRLKKYSLLRSLKKSGFDISYFYCDNPLAANYKETQERFEQADISTIFDEVKKRLSIVEKEYNTSDLNTSAGASVGLRELVQSLKKKPEIGKPLSGSIYNTVVSGARLGKYYIRSAGSGVGKTRLAVGDACRLAIPKYYDWHKECWVDTGLNNKILFITTELDRDEVQTMLLANVSGVNEDKILNAECNFLEEKIIDEAVETWNSRIGN
;
A
#
# COMPACT_ATOMS: atom_id res chain seq x y z
N MET A 1 9.59 11.19 -29.61
CA MET A 1 10.70 10.62 -28.79
C MET A 1 10.24 9.33 -28.16
N PRO A 2 11.10 8.32 -27.98
CA PRO A 2 10.71 7.17 -27.18
C PRO A 2 10.41 7.60 -25.76
N LEU A 3 9.50 6.88 -25.06
CA LEU A 3 9.22 7.04 -23.62
C LEU A 3 10.43 6.57 -22.80
N SER A 4 11.54 7.27 -22.94
CA SER A 4 12.86 6.91 -22.46
C SER A 4 13.66 8.13 -22.10
N ASP A 5 14.42 8.01 -21.01
CA ASP A 5 15.42 9.00 -20.63
C ASP A 5 16.77 8.31 -20.41
N LYS A 6 17.59 8.32 -21.43
CA LYS A 6 18.93 7.71 -21.39
C LYS A 6 19.79 8.28 -20.26
N ASN A 7 19.70 9.57 -20.02
CA ASN A 7 20.47 10.20 -18.96
C ASN A 7 20.11 9.67 -17.58
N SER A 8 18.81 9.57 -17.29
CA SER A 8 18.36 8.98 -16.01
C SER A 8 18.81 7.53 -15.85
N MET A 9 18.76 6.72 -16.91
CA MET A 9 19.25 5.34 -16.85
C MET A 9 20.76 5.27 -16.58
N MET A 10 21.56 6.08 -17.28
CA MET A 10 23.02 6.15 -17.07
C MET A 10 23.36 6.57 -15.65
N GLN A 11 22.71 7.63 -15.16
CA GLN A 11 22.92 8.14 -13.80
C GLN A 11 22.57 7.10 -12.72
N VAL A 12 21.43 6.44 -12.86
CA VAL A 12 21.01 5.40 -11.90
C VAL A 12 21.96 4.21 -11.92
N ILE A 13 22.32 3.70 -13.12
CA ILE A 13 23.28 2.59 -13.25
C ILE A 13 24.62 2.96 -12.63
N GLY A 14 25.19 4.10 -12.99
CA GLY A 14 26.49 4.51 -12.47
C GLY A 14 26.50 4.74 -10.96
N CYS A 15 25.41 5.27 -10.39
CA CYS A 15 25.27 5.39 -8.94
C CYS A 15 25.19 4.00 -8.25
N LEU A 16 24.47 3.04 -8.85
CA LEU A 16 24.40 1.67 -8.35
C LEU A 16 25.77 0.95 -8.43
N MET A 17 26.58 1.22 -9.47
CA MET A 17 27.95 0.73 -9.56
C MET A 17 28.82 1.28 -8.42
N LYS A 18 28.72 2.58 -8.13
CA LYS A 18 29.46 3.24 -7.05
C LYS A 18 29.02 2.80 -5.67
N ASN A 19 27.75 2.47 -5.50
CA ASN A 19 27.18 2.06 -4.23
C ASN A 19 25.99 1.11 -4.40
N THR A 20 26.24 -0.19 -4.33
CA THR A 20 25.18 -1.20 -4.46
C THR A 20 24.26 -1.25 -3.23
N THR A 21 24.65 -0.65 -2.09
CA THR A 21 23.81 -0.65 -0.89
C THR A 21 22.48 0.11 -1.08
N ILE A 22 22.37 0.91 -2.14
CA ILE A 22 21.11 1.52 -2.55
C ILE A 22 20.03 0.45 -2.77
N LEU A 23 20.39 -0.73 -3.28
CA LEU A 23 19.48 -1.86 -3.49
C LEU A 23 18.94 -2.46 -2.18
N SER A 24 19.61 -2.24 -1.05
CA SER A 24 19.08 -2.67 0.26
C SER A 24 18.01 -1.74 0.84
N GLN A 25 17.85 -0.55 0.27
CA GLN A 25 16.88 0.45 0.69
C GLN A 25 15.58 0.31 -0.10
N ALA A 26 15.03 -0.90 -0.17
CA ALA A 26 13.84 -1.22 -0.98
C ALA A 26 12.60 -0.38 -0.59
N ASP A 27 12.50 0.01 0.67
CA ASP A 27 11.42 0.90 1.15
C ASP A 27 11.48 2.30 0.52
N ARG A 28 12.68 2.75 0.14
CA ARG A 28 12.91 4.06 -0.47
C ARG A 28 13.10 3.98 -1.99
N TYR A 29 13.82 2.97 -2.46
CA TYR A 29 14.22 2.82 -3.85
C TYR A 29 13.84 1.44 -4.40
N ASP A 30 12.60 1.32 -4.87
CA ASP A 30 12.13 0.12 -5.56
C ASP A 30 12.51 0.20 -7.05
N ILE A 31 13.70 -0.30 -7.38
CA ILE A 31 14.18 -0.36 -8.77
C ILE A 31 13.91 -1.74 -9.34
N ASN A 32 13.25 -1.79 -10.48
CA ASN A 32 12.90 -3.01 -11.16
C ASN A 32 13.52 -3.10 -12.56
N PHE A 33 13.73 -4.32 -13.04
CA PHE A 33 14.19 -4.62 -14.39
C PHE A 33 13.36 -3.91 -15.48
N THR A 34 12.07 -3.75 -15.27
CA THR A 34 11.14 -3.09 -16.18
C THR A 34 11.25 -1.57 -16.21
N ASP A 35 11.95 -0.97 -15.25
CA ASP A 35 12.19 0.47 -15.22
C ASP A 35 13.13 0.93 -16.33
N PHE A 36 13.92 0.02 -16.86
CA PHE A 36 14.80 0.26 -18.00
C PHE A 36 14.09 -0.12 -19.30
N ASP A 37 14.11 0.77 -20.30
CA ASP A 37 13.38 0.57 -21.55
C ASP A 37 14.15 -0.28 -22.56
N ASP A 38 15.47 -0.26 -22.52
CA ASP A 38 16.32 -1.01 -23.43
C ASP A 38 16.97 -2.25 -22.81
N LEU A 39 17.33 -3.20 -23.67
CA LEU A 39 17.82 -4.51 -23.27
C LEU A 39 19.21 -4.46 -22.61
N LEU A 40 20.09 -3.56 -23.07
CA LEU A 40 21.44 -3.41 -22.51
C LEU A 40 21.38 -2.93 -21.05
N ASN A 41 20.61 -1.88 -20.79
CA ASN A 41 20.44 -1.36 -19.42
C ASN A 41 19.80 -2.40 -18.48
N ARG A 42 18.86 -3.18 -18.99
CA ARG A 42 18.27 -4.29 -18.22
C ARG A 42 19.31 -5.34 -17.84
N TYR A 43 20.17 -5.72 -18.77
CA TYR A 43 21.24 -6.68 -18.49
C TYR A 43 22.28 -6.12 -17.51
N ILE A 44 22.66 -4.84 -17.68
CA ILE A 44 23.59 -4.19 -16.75
C ILE A 44 22.98 -4.14 -15.33
N TYR A 45 21.72 -3.76 -15.20
CA TYR A 45 21.05 -3.76 -13.90
C TYR A 45 21.00 -5.17 -13.28
N GLN A 46 20.71 -6.20 -14.07
CA GLN A 46 20.70 -7.58 -13.60
C GLN A 46 22.08 -8.06 -13.17
N ALA A 47 23.13 -7.66 -13.88
CA ALA A 47 24.51 -7.93 -13.47
C ALA A 47 24.84 -7.26 -12.14
N ILE A 48 24.43 -5.99 -11.95
CA ILE A 48 24.60 -5.26 -10.68
C ILE A 48 23.89 -5.97 -9.52
N GLN A 49 22.67 -6.47 -9.74
CA GLN A 49 21.94 -7.25 -8.74
C GLN A 49 22.68 -8.55 -8.37
N ASN A 50 23.26 -9.25 -9.34
CA ASN A 50 24.05 -10.46 -9.10
C ASN A 50 25.31 -10.17 -8.26
N PHE A 51 26.03 -9.09 -8.57
CA PHE A 51 27.18 -8.66 -7.79
C PHE A 51 26.78 -8.25 -6.37
N TYR A 52 25.69 -7.51 -6.23
CA TYR A 52 25.15 -7.16 -4.91
C TYR A 52 24.78 -8.40 -4.09
N ALA A 53 24.09 -9.38 -4.69
CA ALA A 53 23.74 -10.64 -4.03
C ALA A 53 24.99 -11.46 -3.60
N SER A 54 26.10 -11.32 -4.35
CA SER A 54 27.40 -11.90 -4.01
C SER A 54 28.18 -11.10 -2.96
N GLY A 55 27.61 -10.00 -2.43
CA GLY A 55 28.19 -9.19 -1.36
C GLY A 55 29.06 -8.00 -1.82
N ALA A 56 29.14 -7.72 -3.12
CA ALA A 56 29.89 -6.57 -3.64
C ALA A 56 29.22 -5.26 -3.21
N ARG A 57 30.00 -4.31 -2.70
CA ARG A 57 29.52 -2.96 -2.30
C ARG A 57 29.74 -1.92 -3.37
N THR A 58 30.74 -2.11 -4.20
CA THR A 58 31.08 -1.32 -5.37
C THR A 58 31.39 -2.27 -6.52
N ILE A 59 31.11 -1.85 -7.74
CA ILE A 59 31.33 -2.66 -8.94
C ILE A 59 32.13 -1.81 -9.92
N SER A 60 33.26 -2.30 -10.35
CA SER A 60 34.08 -1.60 -11.35
C SER A 60 33.61 -1.88 -12.77
N VAL A 61 34.02 -1.03 -13.71
CA VAL A 61 33.81 -1.27 -15.15
C VAL A 61 34.37 -2.62 -15.59
N VAL A 62 35.52 -3.01 -15.05
CA VAL A 62 36.21 -4.28 -15.40
C VAL A 62 35.37 -5.48 -14.93
N ASP A 63 34.76 -5.40 -13.74
CA ASP A 63 33.91 -6.48 -13.23
C ASP A 63 32.70 -6.72 -14.15
N LEU A 64 32.04 -5.65 -14.58
CA LEU A 64 30.90 -5.74 -15.49
C LEU A 64 31.32 -6.19 -16.88
N ASP A 65 32.44 -5.69 -17.41
CA ASP A 65 32.94 -6.12 -18.71
C ASP A 65 33.24 -7.62 -18.71
N ASN A 66 33.98 -8.12 -17.73
CA ASN A 66 34.25 -9.55 -17.57
C ASN A 66 32.97 -10.38 -17.48
N PHE A 67 31.98 -9.90 -16.67
CA PHE A 67 30.68 -10.56 -16.56
C PHE A 67 29.99 -10.75 -17.91
N PHE A 68 30.05 -9.76 -18.80
CA PHE A 68 29.43 -9.82 -20.11
C PHE A 68 30.28 -10.62 -21.11
N GLN A 69 31.63 -10.58 -21.04
CA GLN A 69 32.52 -11.34 -21.90
C GLN A 69 32.40 -12.84 -21.67
N GLU A 70 32.13 -13.28 -20.43
CA GLU A 70 31.96 -14.68 -20.08
C GLU A 70 30.63 -15.29 -20.54
N ARG A 71 29.62 -14.47 -20.85
CA ARG A 71 28.26 -14.91 -21.18
C ARG A 71 27.93 -14.74 -22.66
N GLN A 72 28.14 -15.79 -23.43
CA GLN A 72 27.98 -15.76 -24.90
C GLN A 72 26.58 -15.29 -25.34
N GLU A 73 25.54 -15.59 -24.58
CA GLU A 73 24.15 -15.26 -24.92
C GLU A 73 23.86 -13.74 -24.97
N ILE A 74 24.56 -12.97 -24.17
CA ILE A 74 24.34 -11.50 -24.02
C ILE A 74 25.53 -10.71 -24.59
N LYS A 75 26.66 -11.33 -24.80
CA LYS A 75 27.90 -10.72 -25.33
C LYS A 75 27.69 -10.00 -26.66
N SER A 76 26.97 -10.62 -27.58
CA SER A 76 26.75 -10.05 -28.93
C SER A 76 25.93 -8.71 -28.82
N GLU A 77 24.95 -8.61 -27.96
CA GLU A 77 24.17 -7.39 -27.76
C GLU A 77 25.00 -6.32 -27.03
N TYR A 78 25.81 -6.72 -26.07
CA TYR A 78 26.74 -5.87 -25.35
C TYR A 78 27.78 -5.23 -26.29
N GLU A 79 28.46 -6.03 -27.13
CA GLU A 79 29.45 -5.55 -28.09
C GLU A 79 28.83 -4.65 -29.17
N LYS A 80 27.67 -5.05 -29.72
CA LYS A 80 26.95 -4.29 -30.74
C LYS A 80 26.60 -2.86 -30.28
N ARG A 81 26.42 -2.66 -29.00
CA ARG A 81 26.05 -1.37 -28.40
C ARG A 81 27.21 -0.63 -27.76
N ASN A 82 28.46 -1.04 -27.99
CA ASN A 82 29.65 -0.51 -27.33
C ASN A 82 29.50 -0.51 -25.80
N GLY A 83 29.07 -1.63 -25.22
CA GLY A 83 28.70 -1.74 -23.81
C GLY A 83 29.79 -1.32 -22.84
N LEU A 84 31.08 -1.62 -23.17
CA LEU A 84 32.20 -1.18 -22.31
C LEU A 84 32.29 0.35 -22.22
N GLU A 85 32.17 1.05 -23.36
CA GLU A 85 32.22 2.52 -23.39
C GLU A 85 31.01 3.09 -22.64
N TYR A 86 29.83 2.52 -22.89
CA TYR A 86 28.61 2.90 -22.20
C TYR A 86 28.70 2.77 -20.66
N ILE A 87 29.27 1.66 -20.15
CA ILE A 87 29.45 1.45 -18.71
C ILE A 87 30.47 2.45 -18.13
N LYS A 88 31.54 2.76 -18.87
CA LYS A 88 32.50 3.82 -18.48
C LYS A 88 31.82 5.17 -18.36
N ASP A 89 30.99 5.52 -19.34
CA ASP A 89 30.22 6.76 -19.29
C ASP A 89 29.26 6.81 -18.09
N CYS A 90 28.59 5.69 -17.79
CA CYS A 90 27.75 5.58 -16.60
C CYS A 90 28.53 5.84 -15.30
N GLU A 91 29.73 5.25 -15.17
CA GLU A 91 30.58 5.45 -13.98
C GLU A 91 31.06 6.91 -13.87
N VAL A 92 31.57 7.49 -14.99
CA VAL A 92 32.17 8.83 -15.00
C VAL A 92 31.10 9.92 -14.80
N LEU A 93 29.97 9.81 -15.50
CA LEU A 93 28.97 10.86 -15.53
C LEU A 93 28.02 10.84 -14.33
N SER A 94 27.94 9.72 -13.60
CA SER A 94 26.99 9.60 -12.49
C SER A 94 27.43 10.41 -11.28
N ASN A 95 26.43 11.11 -10.68
CA ASN A 95 26.60 11.88 -9.46
C ASN A 95 25.65 11.35 -8.38
N PRO A 96 26.16 10.79 -7.26
CA PRO A 96 25.33 10.31 -6.15
C PRO A 96 24.42 11.39 -5.54
N ASP A 97 24.83 12.67 -5.53
CA ASP A 97 24.04 13.76 -4.96
C ASP A 97 22.74 14.03 -5.72
N THR A 98 22.70 13.64 -6.99
CA THR A 98 21.52 13.81 -7.87
C THR A 98 20.74 12.50 -8.08
N PHE A 99 21.07 11.46 -7.34
CA PHE A 99 20.45 10.13 -7.51
C PHE A 99 18.93 10.16 -7.38
N ASP A 100 18.40 10.80 -6.33
CA ASP A 100 16.95 10.90 -6.08
C ASP A 100 16.19 11.52 -7.28
N TYR A 101 16.77 12.54 -7.90
CA TYR A 101 16.17 13.19 -9.06
C TYR A 101 16.07 12.23 -10.25
N TYR A 102 17.18 11.56 -10.59
CA TYR A 102 17.21 10.65 -11.74
C TYR A 102 16.44 9.35 -11.49
N TYR A 103 16.43 8.84 -10.26
CA TYR A 103 15.59 7.73 -9.85
C TYR A 103 14.10 8.03 -10.06
N ASN A 104 13.63 9.15 -9.52
CA ASN A 104 12.23 9.57 -9.67
C ASN A 104 11.86 9.77 -11.14
N ARG A 105 12.76 10.34 -11.93
CA ARG A 105 12.56 10.53 -13.36
C ARG A 105 12.50 9.19 -14.12
N LEU A 106 13.38 8.25 -13.81
CA LEU A 106 13.35 6.89 -14.34
C LEU A 106 12.00 6.20 -14.03
N LYS A 107 11.54 6.29 -12.80
CA LYS A 107 10.25 5.73 -12.36
C LYS A 107 9.05 6.39 -13.05
N LYS A 108 9.07 7.70 -13.27
CA LYS A 108 8.01 8.39 -14.02
C LYS A 108 7.92 7.86 -15.46
N TYR A 109 9.03 7.70 -16.16
CA TYR A 109 9.03 7.13 -17.52
C TYR A 109 8.59 5.67 -17.52
N SER A 110 9.00 4.88 -16.54
CA SER A 110 8.57 3.49 -16.36
C SER A 110 7.05 3.40 -16.19
N LEU A 111 6.48 4.27 -15.32
CA LEU A 111 5.04 4.36 -15.11
C LEU A 111 4.30 4.70 -16.40
N LEU A 112 4.74 5.72 -17.15
CA LEU A 112 4.09 6.08 -18.42
C LEU A 112 4.14 4.95 -19.45
N ARG A 113 5.27 4.20 -19.54
CA ARG A 113 5.35 3.00 -20.39
C ARG A 113 4.35 1.94 -19.97
N SER A 114 4.22 1.70 -18.67
CA SER A 114 3.27 0.73 -18.12
C SER A 114 1.82 1.13 -18.41
N LEU A 115 1.47 2.39 -18.18
CA LEU A 115 0.13 2.92 -18.49
C LEU A 115 -0.19 2.80 -19.97
N LYS A 116 0.74 3.20 -20.85
CA LYS A 116 0.57 3.08 -22.32
C LYS A 116 0.40 1.62 -22.74
N LYS A 117 1.19 0.70 -22.19
CA LYS A 117 1.07 -0.74 -22.46
C LYS A 117 -0.28 -1.30 -22.02
N SER A 118 -0.85 -0.77 -20.94
CA SER A 118 -2.17 -1.14 -20.42
C SER A 118 -3.33 -0.43 -21.14
N GLY A 119 -3.05 0.34 -22.20
CA GLY A 119 -4.08 1.00 -23.01
C GLY A 119 -4.57 2.36 -22.48
N PHE A 120 -3.94 2.89 -21.44
CA PHE A 120 -4.29 4.23 -20.94
C PHE A 120 -3.73 5.33 -21.84
N ASP A 121 -4.52 6.39 -22.04
CA ASP A 121 -4.06 7.60 -22.70
C ASP A 121 -3.11 8.40 -21.81
N ILE A 122 -1.88 8.57 -22.28
CA ILE A 122 -0.82 9.32 -21.59
C ILE A 122 -0.55 10.70 -22.21
N SER A 123 -1.35 11.10 -23.19
CA SER A 123 -1.16 12.34 -23.97
C SER A 123 -1.13 13.61 -23.10
N TYR A 124 -1.71 13.55 -21.92
CA TYR A 124 -1.69 14.65 -20.95
C TYR A 124 -0.29 14.92 -20.37
N PHE A 125 0.52 13.88 -20.21
CA PHE A 125 1.87 13.95 -19.65
C PHE A 125 2.98 13.73 -20.67
N TYR A 126 2.65 13.25 -21.88
CA TYR A 126 3.65 12.87 -22.85
C TYR A 126 3.21 13.13 -24.28
N CYS A 127 4.05 13.86 -25.01
CA CYS A 127 3.91 14.09 -26.44
C CYS A 127 5.20 13.66 -27.14
N ASP A 128 5.10 12.79 -28.13
CA ASP A 128 6.26 12.29 -28.90
C ASP A 128 6.66 13.17 -30.08
N ASN A 129 5.80 14.13 -30.46
CA ASN A 129 6.07 15.07 -31.54
C ASN A 129 6.58 16.42 -31.01
N PRO A 130 7.87 16.75 -31.17
CA PRO A 130 8.42 18.03 -30.72
C PRO A 130 7.85 19.27 -31.41
N LEU A 131 7.17 19.07 -32.55
CA LEU A 131 6.55 20.16 -33.34
C LEU A 131 5.08 20.36 -32.97
N ALA A 132 4.52 19.57 -32.08
CA ALA A 132 3.14 19.73 -31.65
C ALA A 132 2.97 21.00 -30.80
N ALA A 133 1.87 21.71 -31.00
CA ALA A 133 1.60 22.96 -30.29
C ALA A 133 1.61 22.81 -28.75
N ASN A 134 1.19 21.66 -28.27
CA ASN A 134 1.13 21.35 -26.83
C ASN A 134 2.41 20.70 -26.26
N TYR A 135 3.47 20.55 -27.06
CA TYR A 135 4.68 19.83 -26.65
C TYR A 135 5.32 20.43 -25.40
N LYS A 136 5.55 21.76 -25.39
CA LYS A 136 6.16 22.44 -24.24
C LYS A 136 5.33 22.32 -22.98
N GLU A 137 4.03 22.57 -23.09
CA GLU A 137 3.11 22.47 -21.96
C GLU A 137 3.05 21.04 -21.38
N THR A 138 3.05 20.03 -22.26
CA THR A 138 3.07 18.62 -21.83
C THR A 138 4.39 18.27 -21.14
N GLN A 139 5.51 18.78 -21.62
CA GLN A 139 6.80 18.59 -20.96
C GLN A 139 6.85 19.26 -19.57
N GLU A 140 6.39 20.49 -19.46
CA GLU A 140 6.34 21.21 -18.18
C GLU A 140 5.46 20.46 -17.16
N ARG A 141 4.30 19.98 -17.57
CA ARG A 141 3.45 19.13 -16.72
C ARG A 141 4.15 17.85 -16.26
N PHE A 142 4.84 17.18 -17.18
CA PHE A 142 5.60 15.97 -16.84
C PHE A 142 6.73 16.24 -15.85
N GLU A 143 7.47 17.32 -16.03
CA GLU A 143 8.54 17.69 -15.10
C GLU A 143 8.02 18.02 -13.70
N GLN A 144 6.91 18.75 -13.61
CA GLN A 144 6.30 19.16 -12.34
C GLN A 144 5.53 18.02 -11.65
N ALA A 145 4.99 17.06 -12.39
CA ALA A 145 4.23 15.97 -11.84
C ALA A 145 5.14 14.98 -11.11
N ASP A 146 4.72 14.52 -9.95
CA ASP A 146 5.24 13.33 -9.31
C ASP A 146 4.42 12.07 -9.70
N ILE A 147 4.83 10.91 -9.22
CA ILE A 147 4.16 9.63 -9.52
C ILE A 147 2.71 9.65 -9.03
N SER A 148 2.44 10.24 -7.86
CA SER A 148 1.09 10.31 -7.29
C SER A 148 0.17 11.18 -8.15
N THR A 149 0.65 12.31 -8.62
CA THR A 149 -0.09 13.21 -9.55
C THR A 149 -0.46 12.50 -10.85
N ILE A 150 0.45 11.68 -11.41
CA ILE A 150 0.16 10.90 -12.61
C ILE A 150 -0.95 9.88 -12.34
N PHE A 151 -0.90 9.17 -11.22
CA PHE A 151 -1.95 8.23 -10.84
C PHE A 151 -3.30 8.90 -10.59
N ASP A 152 -3.31 10.05 -9.95
CA ASP A 152 -4.55 10.76 -9.62
C ASP A 152 -5.24 11.29 -10.89
N GLU A 153 -4.48 11.73 -11.89
CA GLU A 153 -5.06 12.11 -13.18
C GLU A 153 -5.66 10.91 -13.92
N VAL A 154 -5.00 9.73 -13.88
CA VAL A 154 -5.56 8.50 -14.46
C VAL A 154 -6.85 8.09 -13.74
N LYS A 155 -6.86 8.10 -12.41
CA LYS A 155 -8.06 7.80 -11.60
C LYS A 155 -9.19 8.77 -11.89
N LYS A 156 -8.89 10.08 -12.02
CA LYS A 156 -9.87 11.11 -12.35
C LYS A 156 -10.54 10.82 -13.69
N ARG A 157 -9.77 10.47 -14.72
CA ARG A 157 -10.30 10.12 -16.04
C ARG A 157 -11.14 8.85 -16.01
N LEU A 158 -10.69 7.81 -15.29
CA LEU A 158 -11.47 6.59 -15.06
C LEU A 158 -12.79 6.90 -14.36
N SER A 159 -12.78 7.75 -13.34
CA SER A 159 -13.98 8.12 -12.58
C SER A 159 -14.99 8.91 -13.43
N ILE A 160 -14.54 9.65 -14.45
CA ILE A 160 -15.43 10.31 -15.42
C ILE A 160 -16.14 9.26 -16.27
N VAL A 161 -15.38 8.31 -16.83
CA VAL A 161 -15.95 7.20 -17.61
C VAL A 161 -16.90 6.36 -16.76
N GLU A 162 -16.48 6.04 -15.53
CA GLU A 162 -17.32 5.29 -14.58
C GLU A 162 -18.66 6.00 -14.32
N LYS A 163 -18.66 7.32 -14.15
CA LYS A 163 -19.89 8.10 -13.99
C LYS A 163 -20.78 8.11 -15.23
N GLU A 164 -20.21 8.05 -16.42
CA GLU A 164 -20.98 7.99 -17.68
C GLU A 164 -21.67 6.64 -17.87
N TYR A 165 -21.06 5.54 -17.42
CA TYR A 165 -21.55 4.19 -17.66
C TYR A 165 -22.20 3.53 -16.46
N ASN A 166 -21.85 3.90 -15.23
CA ASN A 166 -22.51 3.45 -14.00
C ASN A 166 -23.70 4.35 -13.66
N THR A 167 -24.71 4.39 -14.53
CA THR A 167 -25.95 5.12 -14.29
C THR A 167 -26.87 4.45 -13.26
N SER A 168 -26.51 3.26 -12.76
CA SER A 168 -27.39 2.46 -11.91
C SER A 168 -27.35 2.82 -10.41
N ASP A 169 -26.30 3.51 -9.91
CA ASP A 169 -26.15 3.70 -8.45
C ASP A 169 -26.03 5.15 -7.96
N LEU A 170 -25.90 6.16 -8.83
CA LEU A 170 -25.62 7.53 -8.40
C LEU A 170 -26.73 8.57 -8.66
N ASN A 171 -27.80 8.22 -9.33
CA ASN A 171 -28.93 9.14 -9.57
C ASN A 171 -30.27 8.58 -9.08
N THR A 172 -30.34 8.19 -7.82
CA THR A 172 -31.63 8.13 -7.13
C THR A 172 -32.00 9.52 -6.60
N SER A 173 -32.05 10.52 -7.48
CA SER A 173 -32.82 11.71 -7.21
C SER A 173 -34.30 11.41 -7.48
N ALA A 174 -34.84 10.53 -6.68
CA ALA A 174 -36.29 10.37 -6.61
C ALA A 174 -36.83 11.48 -5.68
N GLY A 175 -37.98 12.06 -6.00
CA GLY A 175 -38.64 12.96 -5.06
C GLY A 175 -38.74 12.30 -3.68
N ALA A 176 -38.55 13.05 -2.60
CA ALA A 176 -38.48 12.52 -1.22
C ALA A 176 -39.71 11.68 -0.81
N SER A 177 -40.83 11.78 -1.53
CA SER A 177 -42.05 11.03 -1.30
C SER A 177 -42.16 9.70 -2.06
N VAL A 178 -41.26 9.45 -3.04
CA VAL A 178 -41.32 8.24 -3.87
C VAL A 178 -40.80 7.04 -3.07
N GLY A 179 -41.60 5.95 -3.01
CA GLY A 179 -41.21 4.72 -2.31
C GLY A 179 -41.34 4.73 -0.78
N LEU A 180 -41.91 5.79 -0.16
CA LEU A 180 -42.03 5.87 1.30
C LEU A 180 -42.91 4.76 1.90
N ARG A 181 -43.96 4.35 1.21
CA ARG A 181 -44.83 3.28 1.73
C ARG A 181 -44.14 1.92 1.70
N GLU A 182 -43.44 1.63 0.64
CA GLU A 182 -42.64 0.43 0.45
C GLU A 182 -41.50 0.38 1.49
N LEU A 183 -40.83 1.51 1.72
CA LEU A 183 -39.81 1.65 2.74
C LEU A 183 -40.37 1.35 4.14
N VAL A 184 -41.49 1.95 4.53
CA VAL A 184 -42.13 1.71 5.83
C VAL A 184 -42.54 0.24 5.99
N GLN A 185 -43.06 -0.38 4.93
CA GLN A 185 -43.41 -1.80 4.95
C GLN A 185 -42.20 -2.70 5.08
N SER A 186 -41.09 -2.39 4.41
CA SER A 186 -39.86 -3.15 4.50
C SER A 186 -39.22 -3.04 5.90
N LEU A 187 -39.21 -1.84 6.48
CA LEU A 187 -38.69 -1.60 7.83
C LEU A 187 -39.53 -2.28 8.91
N LYS A 188 -40.86 -2.38 8.74
CA LYS A 188 -41.71 -3.17 9.62
C LYS A 188 -41.41 -4.66 9.62
N LYS A 189 -41.06 -5.20 8.45
CA LYS A 189 -40.72 -6.63 8.28
C LYS A 189 -39.30 -6.96 8.75
N LYS A 190 -38.35 -6.06 8.52
CA LYS A 190 -36.94 -6.23 8.87
C LYS A 190 -36.33 -4.90 9.28
N PRO A 191 -36.34 -4.58 10.62
CA PRO A 191 -35.66 -3.40 11.12
C PRO A 191 -34.18 -3.40 10.74
N GLU A 192 -33.63 -2.27 10.37
CA GLU A 192 -32.19 -2.10 10.14
C GLU A 192 -31.42 -2.08 11.46
N ILE A 193 -31.18 -3.26 12.02
CA ILE A 193 -30.31 -3.43 13.20
C ILE A 193 -28.92 -3.78 12.71
N GLY A 194 -27.93 -2.98 13.11
CA GLY A 194 -26.53 -3.20 12.80
C GLY A 194 -25.87 -4.26 13.68
N LYS A 195 -24.60 -4.53 13.43
CA LYS A 195 -23.80 -5.43 14.26
C LYS A 195 -23.49 -4.77 15.61
N PRO A 196 -23.41 -5.54 16.71
CA PRO A 196 -23.24 -4.98 18.04
C PRO A 196 -21.89 -4.25 18.20
N LEU A 197 -21.94 -3.09 18.84
CA LEU A 197 -20.79 -2.29 19.22
C LEU A 197 -20.54 -2.38 20.73
N SER A 198 -19.37 -1.97 21.20
CA SER A 198 -19.05 -1.87 22.61
C SER A 198 -19.86 -0.77 23.31
N GLY A 199 -20.23 -1.04 24.56
CA GLY A 199 -21.05 -0.13 25.36
C GLY A 199 -22.55 -0.31 25.08
N SER A 200 -23.29 -0.90 26.04
CA SER A 200 -24.70 -1.27 25.90
C SER A 200 -25.61 -0.08 25.56
N ILE A 201 -25.42 1.03 26.25
CA ILE A 201 -26.22 2.27 26.05
C ILE A 201 -25.96 2.82 24.64
N TYR A 202 -24.68 2.95 24.24
CA TYR A 202 -24.32 3.47 22.94
C TYR A 202 -24.84 2.56 21.82
N ASN A 203 -24.69 1.25 21.99
CA ASN A 203 -25.17 0.28 21.01
C ASN A 203 -26.69 0.35 20.81
N THR A 204 -27.44 0.58 21.89
CA THR A 204 -28.90 0.77 21.84
C THR A 204 -29.27 2.05 21.08
N VAL A 205 -28.60 3.16 21.38
CA VAL A 205 -28.90 4.47 20.75
C VAL A 205 -28.61 4.48 19.25
N VAL A 206 -27.48 3.89 18.83
CA VAL A 206 -27.09 3.86 17.39
C VAL A 206 -27.65 2.66 16.63
N SER A 207 -28.30 1.72 17.31
CA SER A 207 -28.83 0.47 16.75
C SER A 207 -27.76 -0.39 16.07
N GLY A 208 -26.53 -0.38 16.61
CA GLY A 208 -25.37 -1.13 16.10
C GLY A 208 -24.67 -0.53 14.87
N ALA A 209 -23.60 -1.19 14.45
CA ALA A 209 -22.83 -0.79 13.26
C ALA A 209 -23.52 -1.27 11.98
N ARG A 210 -24.01 -0.36 11.16
CA ARG A 210 -24.67 -0.62 9.89
C ARG A 210 -23.74 -0.36 8.72
N LEU A 211 -23.87 -1.11 7.64
CA LEU A 211 -23.10 -0.93 6.41
C LEU A 211 -23.36 0.44 5.79
N GLY A 212 -22.33 1.05 5.24
CA GLY A 212 -22.41 2.35 4.57
C GLY A 212 -22.64 3.53 5.52
N LYS A 213 -22.52 3.33 6.84
CA LYS A 213 -22.64 4.41 7.83
C LYS A 213 -21.29 4.77 8.42
N TYR A 214 -21.11 6.05 8.70
CA TYR A 214 -19.94 6.61 9.34
C TYR A 214 -20.29 7.03 10.76
N TYR A 215 -19.51 6.58 11.75
CA TYR A 215 -19.75 6.84 13.16
C TYR A 215 -18.58 7.64 13.73
N ILE A 216 -18.88 8.78 14.36
CA ILE A 216 -17.90 9.60 15.06
C ILE A 216 -18.15 9.48 16.56
N ARG A 217 -17.11 9.13 17.32
CA ARG A 217 -17.12 9.23 18.79
C ARG A 217 -16.24 10.38 19.23
N SER A 218 -16.79 11.27 20.04
CA SER A 218 -16.06 12.39 20.63
C SER A 218 -16.16 12.30 22.14
N ALA A 219 -15.05 12.52 22.83
CA ALA A 219 -14.99 12.63 24.28
C ALA A 219 -13.75 13.41 24.70
N GLY A 220 -13.68 13.87 25.92
CA GLY A 220 -12.48 14.48 26.48
C GLY A 220 -11.24 13.56 26.47
N SER A 221 -10.08 14.09 26.77
CA SER A 221 -8.87 13.29 26.93
C SER A 221 -9.02 12.35 28.14
N GLY A 222 -8.46 11.15 28.07
CA GLY A 222 -8.46 10.16 29.15
C GLY A 222 -9.77 9.42 29.40
N VAL A 223 -10.87 9.72 28.68
CA VAL A 223 -12.21 9.11 28.91
C VAL A 223 -12.33 7.70 28.27
N GLY A 224 -11.31 7.19 27.61
CA GLY A 224 -11.29 5.83 27.04
C GLY A 224 -11.81 5.71 25.60
N LYS A 225 -11.72 6.77 24.78
CA LYS A 225 -12.10 6.74 23.34
C LYS A 225 -11.45 5.57 22.59
N THR A 226 -10.14 5.42 22.74
CA THR A 226 -9.35 4.39 22.05
C THR A 226 -9.74 3.00 22.55
N ARG A 227 -9.89 2.80 23.86
CA ARG A 227 -10.33 1.53 24.43
C ARG A 227 -11.72 1.11 23.92
N LEU A 228 -12.64 2.06 23.77
CA LEU A 228 -13.94 1.77 23.16
C LEU A 228 -13.83 1.42 21.67
N ALA A 229 -12.94 2.08 20.92
CA ALA A 229 -12.70 1.77 19.52
C ALA A 229 -12.08 0.37 19.34
N VAL A 230 -11.12 0.01 20.19
CA VAL A 230 -10.56 -1.35 20.25
C VAL A 230 -11.64 -2.37 20.62
N GLY A 231 -12.48 -2.05 21.62
CA GLY A 231 -13.61 -2.89 21.99
C GLY A 231 -14.61 -3.11 20.84
N ASP A 232 -14.91 -2.07 20.05
CA ASP A 232 -15.74 -2.22 18.84
C ASP A 232 -15.09 -3.12 17.81
N ALA A 233 -13.79 -2.95 17.57
CA ALA A 233 -13.02 -3.81 16.66
C ALA A 233 -13.08 -5.28 17.13
N CYS A 234 -12.87 -5.54 18.41
CA CYS A 234 -13.01 -6.87 18.97
C CYS A 234 -14.40 -7.45 18.76
N ARG A 235 -15.44 -6.72 19.15
CA ARG A 235 -16.83 -7.18 19.04
C ARG A 235 -17.25 -7.50 17.62
N LEU A 236 -16.73 -6.77 16.64
CA LEU A 236 -17.04 -6.99 15.23
C LEU A 236 -16.18 -8.08 14.58
N ALA A 237 -14.94 -8.26 15.07
CA ALA A 237 -13.96 -9.13 14.44
C ALA A 237 -13.83 -10.51 15.08
N ILE A 238 -13.93 -10.61 16.42
CA ILE A 238 -13.61 -11.83 17.15
C ILE A 238 -14.84 -12.74 17.28
N PRO A 239 -14.71 -14.03 16.94
CA PRO A 239 -15.85 -14.96 16.98
C PRO A 239 -16.29 -15.31 18.39
N LYS A 240 -15.42 -15.23 19.39
CA LYS A 240 -15.74 -15.56 20.78
C LYS A 240 -14.98 -14.68 21.77
N TYR A 241 -15.57 -14.45 22.94
CA TYR A 241 -14.92 -13.79 24.08
C TYR A 241 -15.21 -14.56 25.36
N TYR A 242 -14.37 -14.40 26.40
CA TYR A 242 -14.58 -15.05 27.69
C TYR A 242 -15.52 -14.24 28.57
N ASP A 243 -16.56 -14.88 29.09
CA ASP A 243 -17.52 -14.28 30.00
C ASP A 243 -17.25 -14.80 31.43
N TRP A 244 -16.66 -13.96 32.28
CA TRP A 244 -16.32 -14.29 33.66
C TRP A 244 -17.53 -14.55 34.57
N HIS A 245 -18.72 -14.07 34.20
CA HIS A 245 -19.94 -14.38 34.97
C HIS A 245 -20.48 -15.76 34.66
N LYS A 246 -20.23 -16.23 33.46
CA LYS A 246 -20.64 -17.55 33.00
C LYS A 246 -19.51 -18.59 33.06
N GLU A 247 -18.31 -18.14 33.34
CA GLU A 247 -17.08 -18.93 33.36
C GLU A 247 -16.86 -19.72 32.04
N CYS A 248 -17.25 -19.17 30.91
CA CYS A 248 -17.14 -19.84 29.61
C CYS A 248 -16.89 -18.88 28.44
N TRP A 249 -16.40 -19.44 27.36
CA TRP A 249 -16.30 -18.76 26.08
C TRP A 249 -17.68 -18.59 25.45
N VAL A 250 -18.03 -17.37 25.09
CA VAL A 250 -19.29 -17.03 24.43
C VAL A 250 -19.02 -16.74 22.97
N ASP A 251 -19.72 -17.47 22.08
CA ASP A 251 -19.65 -17.25 20.64
C ASP A 251 -20.45 -16.02 20.26
N THR A 252 -19.85 -15.13 19.47
CA THR A 252 -20.50 -13.91 18.95
C THR A 252 -21.20 -14.14 17.62
N GLY A 253 -20.89 -15.21 16.89
CA GLY A 253 -21.32 -15.45 15.53
C GLY A 253 -20.75 -14.46 14.51
N LEU A 254 -19.83 -13.59 14.92
CA LEU A 254 -19.24 -12.55 14.08
C LEU A 254 -17.81 -12.92 13.66
N ASN A 255 -17.48 -12.61 12.42
CA ASN A 255 -16.17 -12.89 11.85
C ASN A 255 -15.84 -11.87 10.74
N ASN A 256 -15.82 -10.57 11.08
CA ASN A 256 -15.56 -9.56 10.09
C ASN A 256 -14.07 -9.21 10.04
N LYS A 257 -13.60 -8.82 8.86
CA LYS A 257 -12.26 -8.22 8.72
C LYS A 257 -12.34 -6.75 9.14
N ILE A 258 -11.45 -6.33 10.02
CA ILE A 258 -11.37 -4.96 10.55
C ILE A 258 -9.98 -4.41 10.28
N LEU A 259 -9.93 -3.19 9.77
CA LEU A 259 -8.71 -2.40 9.70
C LEU A 259 -8.74 -1.37 10.84
N PHE A 260 -7.80 -1.46 11.78
CA PHE A 260 -7.62 -0.51 12.87
C PHE A 260 -6.40 0.38 12.57
N ILE A 261 -6.61 1.70 12.51
CA ILE A 261 -5.56 2.67 12.24
C ILE A 261 -5.44 3.59 13.45
N THR A 262 -4.25 3.72 14.00
CA THR A 262 -3.93 4.63 15.09
C THR A 262 -2.65 5.39 14.80
N THR A 263 -2.57 6.63 15.30
CA THR A 263 -1.38 7.49 15.22
C THR A 263 -0.81 7.81 16.60
N GLU A 264 -1.48 7.34 17.66
CA GLU A 264 -1.15 7.69 19.05
C GLU A 264 -0.59 6.49 19.84
N LEU A 265 -0.96 5.26 19.47
CA LEU A 265 -0.61 4.05 20.21
C LEU A 265 0.32 3.15 19.42
N ASP A 266 1.25 2.55 20.12
CA ASP A 266 2.10 1.50 19.58
C ASP A 266 1.31 0.18 19.40
N ARG A 267 1.87 -0.71 18.57
CA ARG A 267 1.26 -2.00 18.29
C ARG A 267 1.01 -2.84 19.54
N ASP A 268 1.98 -2.87 20.45
CA ASP A 268 1.92 -3.69 21.65
C ASP A 268 0.85 -3.21 22.62
N GLU A 269 0.65 -1.89 22.74
CA GLU A 269 -0.43 -1.27 23.51
C GLU A 269 -1.82 -1.67 22.96
N VAL A 270 -1.98 -1.61 21.64
CA VAL A 270 -3.23 -2.06 21.00
C VAL A 270 -3.46 -3.55 21.22
N GLN A 271 -2.43 -4.38 21.10
CA GLN A 271 -2.52 -5.83 21.32
C GLN A 271 -2.91 -6.17 22.77
N THR A 272 -2.37 -5.46 23.74
CA THR A 272 -2.74 -5.65 25.16
C THR A 272 -4.20 -5.31 25.41
N MET A 273 -4.70 -4.21 24.84
CA MET A 273 -6.12 -3.86 24.90
C MET A 273 -7.02 -4.92 24.22
N LEU A 274 -6.58 -5.48 23.09
CA LEU A 274 -7.29 -6.55 22.39
C LEU A 274 -7.38 -7.81 23.28
N LEU A 275 -6.28 -8.22 23.87
CA LEU A 275 -6.23 -9.39 24.78
C LEU A 275 -7.12 -9.18 25.99
N ALA A 276 -7.05 -8.01 26.64
CA ALA A 276 -7.90 -7.66 27.76
C ALA A 276 -9.39 -7.71 27.39
N ASN A 277 -9.76 -7.24 26.20
CA ASN A 277 -11.15 -7.25 25.75
C ASN A 277 -11.68 -8.66 25.45
N VAL A 278 -10.86 -9.52 24.87
CA VAL A 278 -11.25 -10.90 24.50
C VAL A 278 -11.24 -11.85 25.68
N SER A 279 -10.21 -11.76 26.53
CA SER A 279 -10.08 -12.59 27.74
C SER A 279 -10.95 -12.10 28.91
N GLY A 280 -11.36 -10.82 28.88
CA GLY A 280 -12.03 -10.19 30.01
C GLY A 280 -11.14 -9.97 31.25
N VAL A 281 -9.81 -10.17 31.11
CA VAL A 281 -8.82 -9.88 32.16
C VAL A 281 -8.52 -8.39 32.19
N ASN A 282 -8.30 -7.84 33.37
CA ASN A 282 -7.95 -6.42 33.51
C ASN A 282 -6.59 -6.15 32.80
N GLU A 283 -6.57 -5.15 31.92
CA GLU A 283 -5.38 -4.73 31.17
C GLU A 283 -4.18 -4.42 32.08
N ASP A 284 -4.40 -3.75 33.23
CA ASP A 284 -3.34 -3.42 34.19
C ASP A 284 -2.66 -4.69 34.73
N LYS A 285 -3.40 -5.77 34.95
CA LYS A 285 -2.82 -7.04 35.39
C LYS A 285 -1.95 -7.68 34.31
N ILE A 286 -2.36 -7.58 33.05
CA ILE A 286 -1.59 -8.08 31.91
C ILE A 286 -0.28 -7.29 31.79
N LEU A 287 -0.35 -5.95 31.87
CA LEU A 287 0.81 -5.06 31.76
C LEU A 287 1.81 -5.26 32.91
N ASN A 288 1.32 -5.50 34.13
CA ASN A 288 2.16 -5.65 35.31
C ASN A 288 2.59 -7.10 35.60
N ALA A 289 2.22 -8.05 34.74
CA ALA A 289 2.43 -9.50 34.97
C ALA A 289 1.86 -9.99 36.32
N GLU A 290 0.67 -9.49 36.72
CA GLU A 290 -0.02 -9.82 37.97
C GLU A 290 -1.19 -10.78 37.76
N CYS A 291 -1.21 -11.48 36.61
CA CYS A 291 -2.25 -12.45 36.30
C CYS A 291 -2.07 -13.71 37.16
N ASN A 292 -3.19 -14.27 37.62
CA ASN A 292 -3.19 -15.58 38.26
C ASN A 292 -3.18 -16.70 37.22
N PHE A 293 -2.95 -17.95 37.63
CA PHE A 293 -2.87 -19.10 36.74
C PHE A 293 -4.09 -19.30 35.83
N LEU A 294 -5.30 -19.02 36.31
CA LEU A 294 -6.52 -19.14 35.50
C LEU A 294 -6.63 -18.00 34.48
N GLU A 295 -6.27 -16.78 34.88
CA GLU A 295 -6.21 -15.61 33.96
C GLU A 295 -5.18 -15.82 32.85
N GLU A 296 -3.99 -16.33 33.17
CA GLU A 296 -2.95 -16.68 32.18
C GLU A 296 -3.47 -17.73 31.17
N LYS A 297 -4.10 -18.79 31.66
CA LYS A 297 -4.68 -19.80 30.78
C LYS A 297 -5.72 -19.21 29.82
N ILE A 298 -6.60 -18.32 30.29
CA ILE A 298 -7.61 -17.71 29.45
C ILE A 298 -6.99 -16.71 28.45
N ILE A 299 -5.90 -16.04 28.82
CA ILE A 299 -5.12 -15.20 27.91
C ILE A 299 -4.50 -16.04 26.78
N ASP A 300 -3.90 -17.20 27.11
CA ASP A 300 -3.34 -18.12 26.11
C ASP A 300 -4.42 -18.63 25.14
N GLU A 301 -5.57 -19.01 25.64
CA GLU A 301 -6.72 -19.41 24.82
C GLU A 301 -7.25 -18.25 23.94
N ALA A 302 -7.16 -16.99 24.43
CA ALA A 302 -7.48 -15.80 23.65
C ALA A 302 -6.48 -15.61 22.50
N VAL A 303 -5.18 -15.80 22.75
CA VAL A 303 -4.13 -15.76 21.73
C VAL A 303 -4.35 -16.83 20.67
N GLU A 304 -4.66 -18.04 21.05
CA GLU A 304 -4.97 -19.14 20.11
C GLU A 304 -6.18 -18.80 19.23
N THR A 305 -7.23 -18.24 19.84
CA THR A 305 -8.43 -17.77 19.12
C THR A 305 -8.08 -16.72 18.08
N TRP A 306 -7.11 -15.88 18.38
CA TRP A 306 -6.63 -14.83 17.48
C TRP A 306 -5.77 -15.40 16.34
N ASN A 307 -4.84 -16.30 16.66
CA ASN A 307 -3.91 -16.90 15.71
C ASN A 307 -4.60 -17.85 14.71
N SER A 308 -5.65 -18.54 15.13
CA SER A 308 -6.44 -19.42 14.25
C SER A 308 -7.12 -18.67 13.10
N ARG A 309 -7.16 -17.32 13.13
CA ARG A 309 -7.72 -16.46 12.08
C ARG A 309 -6.69 -15.94 11.08
N ILE A 310 -5.42 -15.87 11.46
CA ILE A 310 -4.35 -15.33 10.61
C ILE A 310 -3.91 -16.37 9.56
N GLY A 311 -4.25 -17.64 9.75
CA GLY A 311 -3.88 -18.76 8.88
C GLY A 311 -4.86 -19.07 7.73
N ASN A 312 -5.92 -18.26 7.49
CA ASN A 312 -6.87 -18.48 6.39
C ASN A 312 -7.04 -17.24 5.52
#